data_22bfa2f70241f90ad503555f458f93eb
#
_entry.id   22bfa2f70241f90ad503555f458f93eb
#
_cell.length_a   1.000
_cell.length_b   1.000
_cell.length_c   1.000
_cell.angle_alpha   90.00
_cell.angle_beta   90.00
_cell.angle_gamma   90.00
#
_symmetry.space_group_name_H-M   'P 1'
#
loop_
_entity.id
_entity.type
_entity.pdbx_description
1 polymer ?
#
loop_
_entity_poly.entity_id
_entity_poly.type
_entity_poly.pdbx_seq_one_letter_code
_entity_poly.pdbx_strand_id
1 'polypeptide(L)'
;MLVLRISQSMHKTPFSFSLSGSFNSEMYRATVLLLLLCTTTNVIAFTVTDGLLPNGDFEYGPNPGQMKGTVVTAKNAIPNWEISGYVEYIKSGQKQGDMLLIVPDGAFAVRLGNEASIKQKINVTKNSFYSITFNVARTCAQEEKLNVSVSPNSEPNDWGILPMQTMYSSNGWDSYSWAFQADASEIEISFHNPGVEEDPACGPLIDSVAIKLLSNPRRTRVNMLKNGNFEEGPYVFPNTDWGVLIPPQIEDDHSPLPGWIIESLKAVKYIDLDHFSVPEGKRAIELVAGKESAIAQIVKTIPGKTYVLTFSVGDSNNSCEGSMVIEAYAGKDKIEVPYQSKGKGGFKRARFQFKAVSTRTRLMFLSSFYTMKSDNSGSLCGPVLDDVKLLSVRTPRRLL
;
A
#
# COMPACT_ATOMS: atom_id res chain seq x y z
N MET A 1 -39.35 18.56 -2.72
CA MET A 1 -40.25 17.40 -2.73
C MET A 1 -41.18 17.58 -3.92
N LEU A 2 -40.83 16.98 -5.05
CA LEU A 2 -41.68 16.93 -6.23
C LEU A 2 -41.44 15.59 -6.91
N VAL A 3 -42.45 14.73 -6.78
CA VAL A 3 -42.49 13.40 -7.39
C VAL A 3 -43.14 13.54 -8.75
N LEU A 4 -42.48 13.15 -9.81
CA LEU A 4 -43.08 13.00 -11.14
C LEU A 4 -43.20 11.50 -11.46
N ARG A 5 -44.42 11.01 -11.37
CA ARG A 5 -44.88 9.74 -11.98
C ARG A 5 -45.18 10.00 -13.46
N ILE A 6 -44.61 9.19 -14.33
CA ILE A 6 -45.06 9.12 -15.73
C ILE A 6 -45.69 7.74 -15.94
N SER A 7 -47.01 7.77 -16.23
CA SER A 7 -47.84 6.63 -16.62
C SER A 7 -47.69 6.39 -18.13
N GLN A 8 -47.50 5.16 -18.53
CA GLN A 8 -47.60 4.70 -19.92
C GLN A 8 -49.05 4.70 -20.40
N SER A 9 -49.28 5.20 -21.61
CA SER A 9 -50.45 4.81 -22.41
C SER A 9 -50.06 4.72 -23.87
N MET A 10 -50.22 3.52 -24.44
CA MET A 10 -50.12 3.24 -25.88
C MET A 10 -51.31 3.81 -26.65
N HIS A 11 -51.06 4.50 -27.78
CA HIS A 11 -51.96 4.43 -28.95
C HIS A 11 -51.15 4.67 -30.22
N LYS A 12 -51.28 3.72 -31.16
CA LYS A 12 -50.74 3.77 -32.53
C LYS A 12 -51.64 4.61 -33.43
N THR A 13 -51.03 5.55 -34.20
CA THR A 13 -51.53 5.95 -35.50
C THR A 13 -50.37 6.35 -36.41
N PRO A 14 -50.34 5.98 -37.70
CA PRO A 14 -49.25 6.34 -38.63
C PRO A 14 -49.55 7.69 -39.25
N PHE A 15 -48.67 8.67 -39.00
CA PHE A 15 -48.65 9.92 -39.80
C PHE A 15 -47.52 9.81 -40.84
N SER A 16 -47.90 9.77 -42.11
CA SER A 16 -47.00 9.97 -43.24
C SER A 16 -46.79 11.47 -43.42
N PHE A 17 -45.57 11.98 -43.24
CA PHE A 17 -45.16 13.28 -43.68
C PHE A 17 -44.34 13.18 -44.99
N SER A 18 -44.88 13.70 -46.06
CA SER A 18 -44.15 13.97 -47.30
C SER A 18 -43.50 15.34 -47.18
N LEU A 19 -42.17 15.37 -47.07
CA LEU A 19 -41.37 16.61 -47.15
C LEU A 19 -40.73 16.70 -48.53
N SER A 20 -41.36 17.47 -49.43
CA SER A 20 -40.71 18.00 -50.64
C SER A 20 -40.13 19.35 -50.29
N GLY A 21 -38.83 19.38 -49.95
CA GLY A 21 -38.07 20.58 -49.75
C GLY A 21 -36.69 20.41 -50.32
N SER A 22 -36.29 21.28 -51.26
CA SER A 22 -34.94 21.33 -51.82
C SER A 22 -33.93 21.66 -50.73
N PHE A 23 -33.16 20.69 -50.30
CA PHE A 23 -32.10 20.87 -49.34
C PHE A 23 -30.91 21.60 -50.01
N ASN A 24 -30.58 22.80 -49.53
CA ASN A 24 -29.37 23.54 -49.91
C ASN A 24 -28.11 22.75 -49.47
N SER A 25 -27.20 22.51 -50.41
CA SER A 25 -25.95 21.77 -50.20
C SER A 25 -25.04 22.37 -49.12
N GLU A 26 -25.23 23.62 -48.77
CA GLU A 26 -24.50 24.32 -47.69
C GLU A 26 -24.95 23.88 -46.29
N MET A 27 -26.26 23.62 -46.11
CA MET A 27 -26.77 23.10 -44.81
C MET A 27 -26.30 21.67 -44.54
N TYR A 28 -26.17 20.86 -45.59
CA TYR A 28 -25.67 19.46 -45.42
C TYR A 28 -24.19 19.46 -45.02
N ARG A 29 -23.37 20.36 -45.58
CA ARG A 29 -21.97 20.52 -45.17
C ARG A 29 -21.82 21.03 -43.76
N ALA A 30 -22.66 21.96 -43.31
CA ALA A 30 -22.64 22.46 -41.95
C ALA A 30 -23.09 21.36 -40.91
N THR A 31 -24.10 20.57 -41.25
CA THR A 31 -24.58 19.49 -40.35
C THR A 31 -23.59 18.34 -40.29
N VAL A 32 -22.93 17.98 -41.38
CA VAL A 32 -21.87 16.94 -41.39
C VAL A 32 -20.62 17.45 -40.67
N LEU A 33 -20.27 18.74 -40.77
CA LEU A 33 -19.16 19.33 -39.99
C LEU A 33 -19.48 19.38 -38.50
N LEU A 34 -20.73 19.65 -38.08
CA LEU A 34 -21.15 19.67 -36.70
C LEU A 34 -21.20 18.25 -36.11
N LEU A 35 -21.60 17.24 -36.89
CA LEU A 35 -21.57 15.82 -36.48
C LEU A 35 -20.14 15.28 -36.40
N LEU A 36 -19.19 15.74 -37.23
CA LEU A 36 -17.78 15.38 -37.13
C LEU A 36 -17.07 16.06 -35.95
N LEU A 37 -17.54 17.23 -35.51
CA LEU A 37 -17.01 17.90 -34.30
C LEU A 37 -17.55 17.30 -32.99
N CYS A 38 -18.67 16.57 -33.02
CA CYS A 38 -19.21 15.89 -31.79
C CYS A 38 -18.62 14.51 -31.53
N THR A 39 -17.73 13.97 -32.35
CA THR A 39 -17.15 12.63 -32.14
C THR A 39 -15.73 12.64 -31.58
N THR A 40 -15.19 13.78 -31.20
CA THR A 40 -14.04 13.76 -30.28
C THR A 40 -14.56 13.51 -28.87
N THR A 41 -14.90 12.25 -28.56
CA THR A 41 -14.92 11.80 -27.20
C THR A 41 -13.49 11.98 -26.67
N ASN A 42 -13.24 13.10 -26.01
CA ASN A 42 -12.10 13.18 -25.10
C ASN A 42 -12.35 12.07 -24.08
N VAL A 43 -11.75 10.92 -24.29
CA VAL A 43 -11.55 9.94 -23.23
C VAL A 43 -10.67 10.67 -22.23
N ILE A 44 -11.29 11.29 -21.23
CA ILE A 44 -10.56 11.82 -20.08
C ILE A 44 -9.98 10.57 -19.44
N ALA A 45 -8.68 10.36 -19.65
CA ALA A 45 -7.95 9.28 -19.00
C ALA A 45 -8.07 9.54 -17.50
N PHE A 46 -8.80 8.65 -16.81
CA PHE A 46 -9.00 8.75 -15.38
C PHE A 46 -7.66 8.48 -14.69
N THR A 47 -7.14 9.48 -13.98
CA THR A 47 -5.92 9.34 -13.17
C THR A 47 -6.31 8.73 -11.84
N VAL A 48 -5.79 7.53 -11.53
CA VAL A 48 -5.98 6.90 -10.22
C VAL A 48 -5.06 7.56 -9.22
N THR A 49 -5.61 8.09 -8.14
CA THR A 49 -4.84 8.80 -7.11
C THR A 49 -4.90 8.13 -5.74
N ASP A 50 -5.99 7.42 -5.42
CA ASP A 50 -6.18 6.75 -4.13
C ASP A 50 -7.26 5.67 -4.27
N GLY A 51 -6.95 4.43 -3.93
CA GLY A 51 -7.86 3.29 -3.94
C GLY A 51 -7.41 2.11 -4.79
N LEU A 52 -8.33 1.16 -4.97
CA LEU A 52 -8.11 -0.02 -5.82
C LEU A 52 -7.82 0.40 -7.27
N LEU A 53 -6.89 -0.32 -7.88
CA LEU A 53 -6.71 -0.27 -9.34
C LEU A 53 -7.97 -0.79 -10.04
N PRO A 54 -8.21 -0.41 -11.32
CA PRO A 54 -9.30 -1.01 -12.08
C PRO A 54 -9.24 -2.53 -12.06
N ASN A 55 -10.28 -3.19 -11.49
CA ASN A 55 -10.31 -4.62 -11.20
C ASN A 55 -9.07 -5.11 -10.38
N GLY A 56 -8.64 -4.30 -9.43
CA GLY A 56 -7.53 -4.64 -8.55
C GLY A 56 -7.89 -5.71 -7.50
N ASP A 57 -9.17 -5.91 -7.27
CA ASP A 57 -9.78 -6.96 -6.43
C ASP A 57 -10.07 -8.26 -7.21
N PHE A 58 -9.77 -8.30 -8.50
CA PHE A 58 -9.97 -9.45 -9.40
C PHE A 58 -11.39 -10.03 -9.44
N GLU A 59 -12.40 -9.29 -9.01
CA GLU A 59 -13.79 -9.80 -8.98
C GLU A 59 -14.41 -9.92 -10.38
N TYR A 60 -13.86 -9.23 -11.37
CA TYR A 60 -14.21 -9.40 -12.78
C TYR A 60 -13.20 -10.34 -13.45
N GLY A 61 -13.61 -11.60 -13.64
CA GLY A 61 -12.74 -12.66 -14.14
C GLY A 61 -12.90 -13.00 -15.62
N PRO A 62 -12.16 -14.05 -16.06
CA PRO A 62 -12.24 -14.57 -17.43
C PRO A 62 -13.61 -15.20 -17.74
N ASN A 63 -14.00 -15.14 -19.01
CA ASN A 63 -15.14 -15.95 -19.49
C ASN A 63 -14.79 -17.46 -19.44
N PRO A 64 -15.78 -18.35 -19.26
CA PRO A 64 -15.52 -19.80 -19.19
C PRO A 64 -14.74 -20.38 -20.38
N GLY A 65 -14.93 -19.82 -21.58
CA GLY A 65 -14.17 -20.23 -22.78
C GLY A 65 -12.72 -19.78 -22.83
N GLN A 66 -12.29 -18.92 -21.91
CA GLN A 66 -10.93 -18.41 -21.77
C GLN A 66 -10.15 -19.09 -20.64
N MET A 67 -10.71 -20.17 -20.10
CA MET A 67 -10.11 -20.94 -19.01
C MET A 67 -10.07 -22.43 -19.34
N LYS A 68 -9.09 -23.14 -18.80
CA LYS A 68 -8.99 -24.60 -18.76
C LYS A 68 -8.81 -25.01 -17.29
N GLY A 69 -9.92 -25.42 -16.67
CA GLY A 69 -9.96 -25.53 -15.21
C GLY A 69 -9.82 -24.15 -14.57
N THR A 70 -8.80 -23.95 -13.75
CA THR A 70 -8.44 -22.66 -13.15
C THR A 70 -7.48 -21.84 -14.01
N VAL A 71 -6.80 -22.49 -14.97
CA VAL A 71 -5.76 -21.86 -15.79
C VAL A 71 -6.38 -20.93 -16.82
N VAL A 72 -5.93 -19.68 -16.83
CA VAL A 72 -6.34 -18.67 -17.79
C VAL A 72 -5.55 -18.84 -19.09
N THR A 73 -6.25 -18.93 -20.24
CA THR A 73 -5.63 -19.28 -21.52
C THR A 73 -5.45 -18.10 -22.48
N ALA A 74 -6.09 -16.96 -22.20
CA ALA A 74 -6.03 -15.81 -23.08
C ALA A 74 -5.37 -14.61 -22.37
N LYS A 75 -4.44 -13.94 -23.06
CA LYS A 75 -3.59 -12.88 -22.55
C LYS A 75 -4.33 -11.74 -21.80
N ASN A 76 -5.51 -11.36 -22.29
CA ASN A 76 -6.33 -10.26 -21.72
C ASN A 76 -7.68 -10.78 -21.20
N ALA A 77 -7.72 -12.01 -20.67
CA ALA A 77 -8.96 -12.61 -20.19
C ALA A 77 -9.43 -12.03 -18.86
N ILE A 78 -8.51 -11.55 -18.01
CA ILE A 78 -8.84 -10.81 -16.79
C ILE A 78 -8.96 -9.33 -17.17
N PRO A 79 -10.14 -8.72 -17.06
CA PRO A 79 -10.33 -7.31 -17.43
C PRO A 79 -9.33 -6.37 -16.77
N ASN A 80 -8.75 -5.46 -17.54
CA ASN A 80 -7.70 -4.51 -17.19
C ASN A 80 -6.32 -5.12 -16.92
N TRP A 81 -6.15 -6.44 -16.88
CA TRP A 81 -4.88 -7.10 -16.65
C TRP A 81 -4.39 -7.87 -17.88
N GLU A 82 -3.12 -7.72 -18.20
CA GLU A 82 -2.40 -8.52 -19.17
C GLU A 82 -1.66 -9.63 -18.43
N ILE A 83 -1.85 -10.88 -18.85
CA ILE A 83 -1.21 -12.04 -18.23
C ILE A 83 -0.15 -12.67 -19.14
N SER A 84 0.87 -13.27 -18.54
CA SER A 84 1.90 -14.06 -19.22
C SER A 84 2.30 -15.25 -18.36
N GLY A 85 2.56 -16.38 -19.00
CA GLY A 85 2.93 -17.62 -18.30
C GLY A 85 1.74 -18.38 -17.72
N TYR A 86 2.00 -19.16 -16.68
CA TYR A 86 1.00 -20.00 -16.02
C TYR A 86 0.24 -19.18 -14.94
N VAL A 87 -0.91 -18.65 -15.29
CA VAL A 87 -1.75 -17.85 -14.40
C VAL A 87 -3.06 -18.58 -14.13
N GLU A 88 -3.43 -18.69 -12.87
CA GLU A 88 -4.71 -19.27 -12.44
C GLU A 88 -5.61 -18.22 -11.83
N TYR A 89 -6.92 -18.34 -12.12
CA TYR A 89 -7.98 -17.56 -11.52
C TYR A 89 -8.68 -18.41 -10.45
N ILE A 90 -8.46 -18.07 -9.19
CA ILE A 90 -8.79 -18.88 -8.02
C ILE A 90 -10.05 -18.34 -7.35
N LYS A 91 -11.05 -19.19 -7.18
CA LYS A 91 -12.21 -18.89 -6.36
C LYS A 91 -11.95 -19.23 -4.90
N SER A 92 -12.36 -18.37 -3.97
CA SER A 92 -12.25 -18.60 -2.52
C SER A 92 -12.88 -19.93 -2.12
N GLY A 93 -12.18 -20.68 -1.28
CA GLY A 93 -12.60 -22.02 -0.85
C GLY A 93 -12.24 -23.14 -1.83
N GLN A 94 -11.48 -22.86 -2.88
CA GLN A 94 -10.99 -23.89 -3.79
C GLN A 94 -9.92 -24.74 -3.10
N LYS A 95 -10.02 -26.06 -3.27
CA LYS A 95 -9.00 -26.99 -2.80
C LYS A 95 -7.93 -27.23 -3.86
N GLN A 96 -6.67 -27.26 -3.43
CA GLN A 96 -5.53 -27.71 -4.20
C GLN A 96 -4.74 -28.70 -3.37
N GLY A 97 -4.80 -29.98 -3.74
CA GLY A 97 -4.32 -31.02 -2.85
C GLY A 97 -5.06 -30.97 -1.50
N ASP A 98 -4.32 -30.90 -0.42
CA ASP A 98 -4.84 -30.76 0.95
C ASP A 98 -5.01 -29.29 1.39
N MET A 99 -4.54 -28.32 0.59
CA MET A 99 -4.63 -26.89 0.88
C MET A 99 -5.97 -26.31 0.45
N LEU A 100 -6.56 -25.49 1.33
CA LEU A 100 -7.74 -24.70 1.04
C LEU A 100 -7.32 -23.25 0.79
N LEU A 101 -7.55 -22.76 -0.43
CA LEU A 101 -7.22 -21.38 -0.80
C LEU A 101 -8.40 -20.46 -0.42
N ILE A 102 -8.17 -19.64 0.59
CA ILE A 102 -9.14 -18.63 1.06
C ILE A 102 -8.71 -17.28 0.54
N VAL A 103 -9.60 -16.55 -0.11
CA VAL A 103 -9.40 -15.17 -0.56
C VAL A 103 -9.83 -14.22 0.56
N PRO A 104 -9.05 -13.19 0.89
CA PRO A 104 -9.28 -12.34 2.06
C PRO A 104 -10.41 -11.33 1.85
N ASP A 105 -10.59 -10.85 0.63
CA ASP A 105 -11.65 -9.90 0.27
C ASP A 105 -12.33 -10.36 -1.02
N GLY A 106 -13.67 -10.28 -1.08
CA GLY A 106 -14.42 -10.77 -2.22
C GLY A 106 -14.42 -12.29 -2.39
N ALA A 107 -14.37 -12.74 -3.64
CA ALA A 107 -14.53 -14.14 -4.00
C ALA A 107 -13.39 -14.72 -4.86
N PHE A 108 -12.54 -13.88 -5.44
CA PHE A 108 -11.55 -14.31 -6.42
C PHE A 108 -10.17 -13.67 -6.17
N ALA A 109 -9.14 -14.40 -6.57
CA ALA A 109 -7.74 -13.95 -6.57
C ALA A 109 -6.99 -14.56 -7.76
N VAL A 110 -5.77 -14.08 -8.02
CA VAL A 110 -4.92 -14.56 -9.11
C VAL A 110 -3.68 -15.23 -8.53
N ARG A 111 -3.39 -16.46 -8.98
CA ARG A 111 -2.15 -17.17 -8.64
C ARG A 111 -1.17 -17.14 -9.80
N LEU A 112 0.09 -16.81 -9.49
CA LEU A 112 1.18 -16.78 -10.46
C LEU A 112 2.03 -18.04 -10.31
N GLY A 113 1.94 -18.96 -11.27
CA GLY A 113 2.87 -20.10 -11.36
C GLY A 113 4.28 -19.68 -11.80
N ASN A 114 5.12 -20.66 -12.09
CA ASN A 114 6.52 -20.42 -12.50
C ASN A 114 6.63 -19.44 -13.67
N GLU A 115 7.52 -18.43 -13.53
CA GLU A 115 7.81 -17.41 -14.56
C GLU A 115 6.54 -16.66 -15.05
N ALA A 116 5.45 -16.71 -14.30
CA ALA A 116 4.20 -16.04 -14.66
C ALA A 116 4.19 -14.58 -14.21
N SER A 117 3.43 -13.77 -14.94
CA SER A 117 3.23 -12.37 -14.58
C SER A 117 1.83 -11.84 -14.91
N ILE A 118 1.40 -10.84 -14.14
CA ILE A 118 0.26 -9.98 -14.45
C ILE A 118 0.71 -8.53 -14.51
N LYS A 119 0.13 -7.75 -15.43
CA LYS A 119 0.51 -6.36 -15.67
C LYS A 119 -0.71 -5.49 -15.89
N GLN A 120 -0.62 -4.24 -15.47
CA GLN A 120 -1.65 -3.25 -15.74
C GLN A 120 -1.03 -1.89 -16.07
N LYS A 121 -1.56 -1.22 -17.11
CA LYS A 121 -1.23 0.17 -17.43
C LYS A 121 -2.22 1.11 -16.78
N ILE A 122 -1.70 2.13 -16.11
CA ILE A 122 -2.51 3.14 -15.43
C ILE A 122 -2.00 4.55 -15.73
N ASN A 123 -2.92 5.52 -15.66
CA ASN A 123 -2.57 6.92 -15.77
C ASN A 123 -2.29 7.52 -14.40
N VAL A 124 -1.18 8.23 -14.28
CA VAL A 124 -0.69 8.87 -13.06
C VAL A 124 -0.20 10.29 -13.34
N THR A 125 0.03 11.06 -12.30
CA THR A 125 0.65 12.38 -12.43
C THR A 125 2.17 12.23 -12.47
N LYS A 126 2.78 12.60 -13.60
CA LYS A 126 4.25 12.56 -13.74
C LYS A 126 4.96 13.36 -12.65
N ASN A 127 6.11 12.87 -12.20
CA ASN A 127 6.95 13.40 -11.11
C ASN A 127 6.29 13.38 -9.72
N SER A 128 5.17 12.70 -9.56
CA SER A 128 4.53 12.49 -8.27
C SER A 128 4.95 11.17 -7.65
N PHE A 129 4.93 11.10 -6.31
CA PHE A 129 5.24 9.89 -5.57
C PHE A 129 3.95 9.10 -5.32
N TYR A 130 4.03 7.80 -5.50
CA TYR A 130 2.94 6.87 -5.28
C TYR A 130 3.40 5.69 -4.44
N SER A 131 2.49 5.08 -3.71
CA SER A 131 2.65 3.73 -3.17
C SER A 131 1.71 2.77 -3.88
N ILE A 132 2.15 1.54 -4.08
CA ILE A 132 1.31 0.40 -4.46
C ILE A 132 1.21 -0.49 -3.24
N THR A 133 -0.01 -0.88 -2.87
CA THR A 133 -0.29 -1.84 -1.81
C THR A 133 -1.05 -3.02 -2.39
N PHE A 134 -0.71 -4.23 -1.99
CA PHE A 134 -1.36 -5.45 -2.47
C PHE A 134 -1.37 -6.52 -1.39
N ASN A 135 -2.37 -7.38 -1.44
CA ASN A 135 -2.46 -8.57 -0.60
C ASN A 135 -1.82 -9.75 -1.31
N VAL A 136 -1.10 -10.57 -0.55
CA VAL A 136 -0.42 -11.74 -1.11
C VAL A 136 -0.37 -12.88 -0.09
N ALA A 137 -0.53 -14.12 -0.57
CA ALA A 137 -0.39 -15.33 0.23
C ALA A 137 0.48 -16.37 -0.48
N ARG A 138 1.15 -17.21 0.33
CA ARG A 138 1.86 -18.38 -0.16
C ARG A 138 0.90 -19.52 -0.44
N THR A 139 1.19 -20.29 -1.47
CA THR A 139 0.40 -21.47 -1.86
C THR A 139 1.21 -22.77 -1.88
N CYS A 140 2.50 -22.70 -1.69
CA CYS A 140 3.41 -23.85 -1.73
C CYS A 140 4.27 -23.96 -0.47
N ALA A 141 4.82 -25.14 -0.24
CA ALA A 141 5.73 -25.39 0.88
C ALA A 141 7.12 -24.77 0.66
N GLN A 142 7.54 -24.62 -0.61
CA GLN A 142 8.80 -24.00 -1.01
C GLN A 142 8.80 -22.51 -0.70
N GLU A 143 9.97 -21.89 -0.74
CA GLU A 143 10.11 -20.45 -0.62
C GLU A 143 9.56 -19.78 -1.89
N GLU A 144 8.46 -19.06 -1.76
CA GLU A 144 7.89 -18.28 -2.84
C GLU A 144 8.45 -16.86 -2.84
N LYS A 145 8.57 -16.31 -4.04
CA LYS A 145 9.11 -14.97 -4.30
C LYS A 145 8.15 -14.20 -5.21
N LEU A 146 8.10 -12.91 -5.04
CA LEU A 146 7.33 -12.01 -5.89
C LEU A 146 8.20 -10.82 -6.27
N ASN A 147 8.34 -10.56 -7.57
CA ASN A 147 8.95 -9.35 -8.08
C ASN A 147 7.85 -8.37 -8.49
N VAL A 148 7.89 -7.16 -7.94
CA VAL A 148 6.97 -6.08 -8.28
C VAL A 148 7.76 -4.94 -8.90
N SER A 149 7.36 -4.48 -10.07
CA SER A 149 8.07 -3.43 -10.81
C SER A 149 7.13 -2.42 -11.46
N VAL A 150 7.64 -1.22 -11.75
CA VAL A 150 6.95 -0.15 -12.47
C VAL A 150 7.82 0.31 -13.63
N SER A 151 7.22 0.46 -14.82
CA SER A 151 7.90 0.99 -16.00
C SER A 151 7.05 2.04 -16.73
N PRO A 152 7.63 3.01 -17.46
CA PRO A 152 9.07 3.29 -17.55
C PRO A 152 9.60 3.86 -16.24
N ASN A 153 10.85 3.55 -15.94
CA ASN A 153 11.55 4.05 -14.79
C ASN A 153 12.97 4.45 -15.16
N SER A 154 13.41 5.63 -14.78
CA SER A 154 14.78 6.14 -15.03
C SER A 154 15.84 5.42 -14.19
N GLU A 155 15.45 4.87 -13.05
CA GLU A 155 16.25 3.96 -12.24
C GLU A 155 15.73 2.55 -12.47
N PRO A 156 16.58 1.51 -12.51
CA PRO A 156 16.12 0.13 -12.52
C PRO A 156 15.51 -0.18 -11.14
N ASN A 157 14.29 0.29 -10.91
CA ASN A 157 13.51 -0.04 -9.73
C ASN A 157 12.92 -1.44 -9.90
N ASP A 158 13.81 -2.39 -9.97
CA ASP A 158 13.57 -3.70 -9.47
C ASP A 158 13.46 -3.54 -7.95
N TRP A 159 12.24 -3.44 -7.41
CA TRP A 159 12.03 -3.29 -5.96
C TRP A 159 12.56 -4.48 -5.18
N GLY A 160 13.30 -5.31 -5.88
CA GLY A 160 13.85 -6.54 -5.39
C GLY A 160 12.81 -7.65 -5.30
N ILE A 161 13.31 -8.83 -5.10
CA ILE A 161 12.51 -10.02 -4.89
C ILE A 161 11.99 -9.96 -3.45
N LEU A 162 10.67 -9.91 -3.29
CA LEU A 162 10.02 -10.06 -1.99
C LEU A 162 9.98 -11.54 -1.61
N PRO A 163 10.75 -11.99 -0.60
CA PRO A 163 10.58 -13.31 -0.06
C PRO A 163 9.27 -13.36 0.72
N MET A 164 8.38 -14.26 0.32
CA MET A 164 7.10 -14.44 0.97
C MET A 164 7.28 -15.14 2.31
N GLN A 165 6.94 -14.49 3.41
CA GLN A 165 7.07 -15.02 4.76
C GLN A 165 5.70 -15.11 5.44
N THR A 166 5.44 -16.17 6.18
CA THR A 166 4.16 -16.41 6.86
C THR A 166 4.16 -15.96 8.33
N MET A 167 5.15 -15.22 8.76
CA MET A 167 5.35 -14.88 10.18
C MET A 167 4.59 -13.64 10.66
N TYR A 168 3.98 -12.87 9.75
CA TYR A 168 3.37 -11.59 10.11
C TYR A 168 1.86 -11.66 10.32
N SER A 169 1.17 -12.58 9.64
CA SER A 169 -0.27 -12.80 9.80
C SER A 169 -0.61 -14.25 10.12
N SER A 170 -1.77 -14.46 10.76
CA SER A 170 -2.25 -15.78 11.15
C SER A 170 -3.12 -16.48 10.11
N ASN A 171 -3.62 -15.73 9.13
CA ASN A 171 -4.52 -16.22 8.08
C ASN A 171 -3.80 -16.59 6.77
N GLY A 172 -2.48 -16.47 6.74
CA GLY A 172 -1.65 -16.77 5.56
C GLY A 172 -1.53 -15.64 4.56
N TRP A 173 -2.23 -14.51 4.77
CA TRP A 173 -2.19 -13.33 3.93
C TRP A 173 -1.41 -12.20 4.60
N ASP A 174 -0.64 -11.48 3.81
CA ASP A 174 0.02 -10.24 4.21
C ASP A 174 -0.25 -9.16 3.16
N SER A 175 -0.39 -7.90 3.62
CA SER A 175 -0.37 -6.74 2.74
C SER A 175 1.03 -6.16 2.72
N TYR A 176 1.56 -5.90 1.52
CA TYR A 176 2.84 -5.23 1.34
C TYR A 176 2.67 -3.93 0.58
N SER A 177 3.53 -2.98 0.84
CA SER A 177 3.54 -1.73 0.09
C SER A 177 4.94 -1.31 -0.32
N TRP A 178 5.03 -0.75 -1.54
CA TRP A 178 6.20 -0.09 -2.09
C TRP A 178 5.85 1.31 -2.60
N ALA A 179 6.86 2.16 -2.70
CA ALA A 179 6.69 3.48 -3.28
C ALA A 179 7.61 3.68 -4.49
N PHE A 180 7.17 4.55 -5.40
CA PHE A 180 7.91 4.93 -6.60
C PHE A 180 7.61 6.37 -6.98
N GLN A 181 8.49 6.99 -7.74
CA GLN A 181 8.22 8.24 -8.45
C GLN A 181 7.79 7.92 -9.88
N ALA A 182 6.67 8.51 -10.32
CA ALA A 182 6.19 8.31 -11.68
C ALA A 182 7.00 9.13 -12.69
N ASP A 183 7.76 8.48 -13.57
CA ASP A 183 8.58 9.13 -14.60
C ASP A 183 7.79 9.50 -15.86
N ALA A 184 6.58 8.97 -16.00
CA ALA A 184 5.66 9.23 -17.10
C ALA A 184 4.23 9.46 -16.59
N SER A 185 3.36 9.93 -17.48
CA SER A 185 1.92 10.08 -17.22
C SER A 185 1.14 8.78 -17.37
N GLU A 186 1.72 7.78 -18.03
CA GLU A 186 1.24 6.40 -18.11
C GLU A 186 2.37 5.49 -17.64
N ILE A 187 2.06 4.58 -16.73
CA ILE A 187 2.99 3.59 -16.21
C ILE A 187 2.39 2.19 -16.32
N GLU A 188 3.25 1.18 -16.37
CA GLU A 188 2.87 -0.22 -16.29
C GLU A 188 3.38 -0.80 -14.97
N ILE A 189 2.46 -1.32 -14.17
CA ILE A 189 2.75 -2.08 -12.94
C ILE A 189 2.80 -3.55 -13.32
N SER A 190 3.81 -4.27 -12.85
CA SER A 190 4.01 -5.70 -13.11
C SER A 190 4.24 -6.46 -11.82
N PHE A 191 3.53 -7.56 -11.66
CA PHE A 191 3.77 -8.60 -10.66
C PHE A 191 4.28 -9.84 -11.37
N HIS A 192 5.44 -10.36 -10.96
CA HIS A 192 6.11 -11.48 -11.60
C HIS A 192 6.59 -12.48 -10.55
N ASN A 193 6.28 -13.77 -10.75
CA ASN A 193 6.85 -14.86 -9.98
C ASN A 193 8.11 -15.36 -10.69
N PRO A 194 9.33 -15.11 -10.17
CA PRO A 194 10.57 -15.60 -10.76
C PRO A 194 10.88 -17.07 -10.38
N GLY A 195 9.93 -17.76 -9.74
CA GLY A 195 10.08 -19.16 -9.34
C GLY A 195 10.15 -20.11 -10.53
N VAL A 196 10.91 -21.19 -10.35
CA VAL A 196 11.09 -22.29 -11.32
C VAL A 196 10.93 -23.64 -10.61
N GLU A 197 9.90 -23.74 -9.76
CA GLU A 197 9.64 -24.89 -8.94
C GLU A 197 9.24 -26.13 -9.78
N GLU A 198 9.37 -27.32 -9.20
CA GLU A 198 9.02 -28.57 -9.87
C GLU A 198 7.52 -28.61 -10.25
N ASP A 199 6.65 -28.13 -9.37
CA ASP A 199 5.25 -27.87 -9.72
C ASP A 199 5.11 -26.52 -10.43
N PRO A 200 4.75 -26.48 -11.72
CA PRO A 200 4.63 -25.24 -12.48
C PRO A 200 3.53 -24.31 -11.98
N ALA A 201 2.59 -24.82 -11.18
CA ALA A 201 1.53 -24.02 -10.56
C ALA A 201 1.97 -23.39 -9.23
N CYS A 202 3.15 -23.74 -8.71
CA CYS A 202 3.65 -23.22 -7.45
C CYS A 202 3.96 -21.73 -7.55
N GLY A 203 3.37 -20.93 -6.66
CA GLY A 203 3.66 -19.51 -6.60
C GLY A 203 2.59 -18.68 -5.89
N PRO A 204 2.85 -17.38 -5.72
CA PRO A 204 2.05 -16.49 -4.88
C PRO A 204 0.63 -16.30 -5.42
N LEU A 205 -0.31 -16.26 -4.48
CA LEU A 205 -1.69 -15.82 -4.69
C LEU A 205 -1.77 -14.31 -4.38
N ILE A 206 -2.27 -13.53 -5.33
CA ILE A 206 -2.33 -12.07 -5.26
C ILE A 206 -3.79 -11.63 -5.29
N ASP A 207 -4.11 -10.65 -4.43
CA ASP A 207 -5.42 -10.02 -4.38
C ASP A 207 -5.31 -8.55 -3.96
N SER A 208 -6.36 -7.77 -4.22
CA SER A 208 -6.56 -6.42 -3.72
C SER A 208 -5.36 -5.49 -3.99
N VAL A 209 -5.13 -5.14 -5.25
CA VAL A 209 -4.08 -4.19 -5.63
C VAL A 209 -4.61 -2.75 -5.62
N ALA A 210 -3.99 -1.88 -4.84
CA ALA A 210 -4.34 -0.47 -4.70
C ALA A 210 -3.15 0.46 -4.93
N ILE A 211 -3.44 1.70 -5.30
CA ILE A 211 -2.45 2.77 -5.43
C ILE A 211 -2.85 3.95 -4.54
N LYS A 212 -1.86 4.69 -4.06
CA LYS A 212 -2.07 5.95 -3.34
C LYS A 212 -1.03 6.99 -3.72
N LEU A 213 -1.50 8.19 -4.08
CA LEU A 213 -0.64 9.36 -4.24
C LEU A 213 -0.12 9.80 -2.87
N LEU A 214 1.19 9.78 -2.69
CA LEU A 214 1.84 10.18 -1.44
C LEU A 214 2.11 11.67 -1.45
N SER A 215 1.74 12.36 -0.37
CA SER A 215 2.12 13.74 -0.16
C SER A 215 3.57 13.84 0.35
N ASN A 216 4.23 14.96 0.09
CA ASN A 216 5.55 15.22 0.65
C ASN A 216 5.40 15.95 2.00
N PRO A 217 5.50 15.26 3.13
CA PRO A 217 5.26 15.85 4.44
C PRO A 217 6.32 16.89 4.76
N ARG A 218 5.86 18.02 5.31
CA ARG A 218 6.73 19.15 5.66
C ARG A 218 7.00 19.18 7.17
N ARG A 219 8.19 19.64 7.52
CA ARG A 219 8.53 20.02 8.90
C ARG A 219 7.65 21.18 9.33
N THR A 220 7.24 21.18 10.57
CA THR A 220 6.44 22.27 11.15
C THR A 220 7.26 23.04 12.19
N ARG A 221 6.73 24.18 12.66
CA ARG A 221 7.35 24.94 13.77
C ARG A 221 7.33 24.17 15.09
N VAL A 222 6.41 23.22 15.22
CA VAL A 222 6.22 22.42 16.43
C VAL A 222 6.78 21.00 16.31
N ASN A 223 7.33 20.63 15.15
CA ASN A 223 8.00 19.36 14.95
C ASN A 223 9.06 19.49 13.84
N MET A 224 10.31 19.16 14.17
CA MET A 224 11.42 19.16 13.21
C MET A 224 11.45 17.88 12.34
N LEU A 225 10.64 16.88 12.66
CA LEU A 225 10.48 15.69 11.87
C LEU A 225 9.44 15.89 10.77
N LYS A 226 9.62 15.19 9.66
CA LYS A 226 8.59 14.96 8.67
C LYS A 226 7.73 13.78 9.14
N ASN A 227 6.43 13.84 8.94
CA ASN A 227 5.51 12.72 9.18
C ASN A 227 5.73 11.99 10.53
N GLY A 228 5.94 12.75 11.61
CA GLY A 228 6.22 12.15 12.92
C GLY A 228 4.98 11.55 13.60
N ASN A 229 3.80 11.84 13.07
CA ASN A 229 2.51 11.27 13.46
C ASN A 229 2.03 10.15 12.53
N PHE A 230 2.84 9.76 11.54
CA PHE A 230 2.59 8.67 10.59
C PHE A 230 1.27 8.75 9.80
N GLU A 231 0.60 9.91 9.76
CA GLU A 231 -0.69 10.05 9.05
C GLU A 231 -0.55 9.95 7.53
N GLU A 232 0.65 10.21 6.99
CA GLU A 232 0.97 9.98 5.59
C GLU A 232 1.64 8.61 5.43
N GLY A 233 1.06 7.76 4.60
CA GLY A 233 1.55 6.40 4.40
C GLY A 233 0.79 5.68 3.29
N PRO A 234 0.99 4.37 3.12
CA PRO A 234 0.39 3.59 2.05
C PRO A 234 -1.12 3.49 2.16
N TYR A 235 -1.74 2.96 1.10
CA TYR A 235 -3.15 2.56 1.15
C TYR A 235 -3.32 1.41 2.14
N VAL A 236 -4.36 1.48 2.96
CA VAL A 236 -4.76 0.40 3.89
C VAL A 236 -6.13 -0.11 3.43
N PHE A 237 -6.22 -1.41 3.21
CA PHE A 237 -7.49 -2.02 2.78
C PHE A 237 -8.49 -2.04 3.95
N PRO A 238 -9.71 -1.54 3.75
CA PRO A 238 -10.69 -1.40 4.83
C PRO A 238 -11.21 -2.74 5.36
N ASN A 239 -11.07 -3.82 4.59
CA ASN A 239 -11.57 -5.15 4.95
C ASN A 239 -10.45 -6.08 5.48
N THR A 240 -9.23 -5.56 5.69
CA THR A 240 -8.10 -6.34 6.20
C THR A 240 -7.70 -5.85 7.60
N ASP A 241 -7.53 -6.78 8.54
CA ASP A 241 -7.25 -6.51 9.95
C ASP A 241 -5.80 -6.82 10.38
N TRP A 242 -4.87 -6.96 9.42
CA TRP A 242 -3.48 -7.33 9.71
C TRP A 242 -2.46 -6.21 9.46
N GLY A 243 -2.90 -5.04 8.95
CA GLY A 243 -2.04 -3.89 8.64
C GLY A 243 -1.21 -4.08 7.36
N VAL A 244 -0.36 -3.10 7.04
CA VAL A 244 0.46 -3.09 5.82
C VAL A 244 1.94 -3.18 6.18
N LEU A 245 2.63 -4.17 5.65
CA LEU A 245 4.07 -4.35 5.80
C LEU A 245 4.82 -3.43 4.84
N ILE A 246 5.76 -2.68 5.39
CA ILE A 246 6.67 -1.83 4.63
C ILE A 246 8.07 -2.45 4.75
N PRO A 247 8.56 -3.09 3.66
CA PRO A 247 9.89 -3.69 3.63
C PRO A 247 11.02 -2.67 3.80
N PRO A 248 12.25 -3.12 4.08
CA PRO A 248 13.41 -2.25 4.16
C PRO A 248 13.59 -1.37 2.93
N GLN A 249 13.80 -0.07 3.17
CA GLN A 249 13.96 0.95 2.13
C GLN A 249 14.95 2.00 2.63
N ILE A 250 16.09 2.13 1.98
CA ILE A 250 17.19 2.98 2.42
C ILE A 250 17.02 4.46 2.07
N GLU A 251 16.05 4.80 1.21
CA GLU A 251 15.77 6.17 0.76
C GLU A 251 14.42 6.65 1.28
N ASP A 252 14.39 7.86 1.85
CA ASP A 252 13.14 8.45 2.36
C ASP A 252 12.24 9.02 1.25
N ASP A 253 12.79 9.29 0.07
CA ASP A 253 12.05 9.84 -1.05
C ASP A 253 11.17 8.78 -1.76
N HIS A 254 11.56 7.50 -1.71
CA HIS A 254 10.81 6.39 -2.29
C HIS A 254 10.17 5.47 -1.24
N SER A 255 10.09 5.91 0.01
CA SER A 255 9.47 5.14 1.08
C SER A 255 7.95 5.27 1.05
N PRO A 256 7.17 4.16 1.15
CA PRO A 256 5.73 4.23 1.38
C PRO A 256 5.35 4.98 2.67
N LEU A 257 6.32 5.18 3.57
CA LEU A 257 6.22 6.00 4.76
C LEU A 257 7.02 7.29 4.59
N PRO A 258 6.47 8.34 3.93
CA PRO A 258 7.23 9.51 3.52
C PRO A 258 7.97 10.19 4.67
N GLY A 259 9.26 10.46 4.45
CA GLY A 259 10.15 11.06 5.44
C GLY A 259 10.85 10.06 6.36
N TRP A 260 10.52 8.77 6.31
CA TRP A 260 11.14 7.73 7.09
C TRP A 260 11.87 6.70 6.22
N ILE A 261 13.04 6.30 6.66
CA ILE A 261 13.82 5.20 6.12
C ILE A 261 13.44 3.95 6.91
N ILE A 262 13.11 2.87 6.21
CA ILE A 262 12.87 1.56 6.81
C ILE A 262 14.19 0.80 6.76
N GLU A 263 14.80 0.61 7.91
CA GLU A 263 16.12 0.01 8.04
C GLU A 263 16.06 -1.43 8.53
N SER A 264 17.22 -2.07 8.53
CA SER A 264 17.40 -3.44 8.97
C SER A 264 16.94 -4.48 7.93
N LEU A 265 16.51 -5.68 8.33
CA LEU A 265 16.31 -6.84 7.45
C LEU A 265 14.83 -7.20 7.27
N LYS A 266 13.96 -6.66 8.11
CA LYS A 266 12.54 -7.02 8.17
C LYS A 266 11.65 -5.79 8.02
N ALA A 267 10.41 -6.04 7.62
CA ALA A 267 9.40 -5.00 7.48
C ALA A 267 9.01 -4.38 8.82
N VAL A 268 8.55 -3.12 8.78
CA VAL A 268 7.71 -2.53 9.82
C VAL A 268 6.25 -2.65 9.40
N LYS A 269 5.32 -2.62 10.35
CA LYS A 269 3.89 -2.73 10.05
C LYS A 269 3.21 -1.37 10.25
N TYR A 270 2.57 -0.87 9.21
CA TYR A 270 1.71 0.32 9.23
C TYR A 270 0.30 -0.08 9.60
N ILE A 271 -0.24 0.52 10.65
CA ILE A 271 -1.53 0.17 11.24
C ILE A 271 -2.49 1.35 11.27
N ASP A 272 -3.78 1.07 11.28
CA ASP A 272 -4.87 2.06 11.33
C ASP A 272 -5.73 1.92 12.60
N LEU A 273 -6.47 2.99 12.90
CA LEU A 273 -7.36 3.06 14.05
C LEU A 273 -8.62 2.18 13.90
N ASP A 274 -9.00 1.83 12.67
CA ASP A 274 -10.23 1.06 12.43
C ASP A 274 -10.07 -0.40 12.91
N HIS A 275 -8.83 -0.92 12.87
CA HIS A 275 -8.53 -2.31 13.23
C HIS A 275 -7.62 -2.44 14.46
N PHE A 276 -6.89 -1.38 14.82
CA PHE A 276 -5.86 -1.42 15.85
C PHE A 276 -6.00 -0.30 16.88
N SER A 277 -5.30 -0.41 18.00
CA SER A 277 -5.12 0.69 18.95
C SER A 277 -3.99 1.60 18.49
N VAL A 278 -4.31 2.85 18.15
CA VAL A 278 -3.37 3.89 17.70
C VAL A 278 -3.27 4.97 18.78
N PRO A 279 -2.07 5.36 19.23
CA PRO A 279 -1.88 6.34 20.30
C PRO A 279 -2.39 7.76 19.98
N GLU A 280 -2.22 8.24 18.75
CA GLU A 280 -2.65 9.58 18.32
C GLU A 280 -3.13 9.53 16.85
N GLY A 281 -4.15 10.31 16.50
CA GLY A 281 -4.65 10.37 15.12
C GLY A 281 -5.29 9.06 14.64
N LYS A 282 -4.92 8.65 13.41
CA LYS A 282 -5.50 7.48 12.74
C LYS A 282 -4.48 6.40 12.38
N ARG A 283 -3.19 6.68 12.45
CA ARG A 283 -2.12 5.84 11.91
C ARG A 283 -0.95 5.72 12.89
N ALA A 284 -0.29 4.57 12.89
CA ALA A 284 0.91 4.34 13.68
C ALA A 284 1.79 3.25 13.04
N ILE A 285 2.97 3.02 13.63
CA ILE A 285 3.90 1.96 13.21
C ILE A 285 4.03 0.92 14.32
N GLU A 286 3.85 -0.35 14.01
CA GLU A 286 4.20 -1.48 14.86
C GLU A 286 5.56 -2.06 14.45
N LEU A 287 6.51 -2.15 15.40
CA LEU A 287 7.86 -2.68 15.18
C LEU A 287 7.87 -4.19 15.45
N VAL A 288 7.49 -4.98 14.44
CA VAL A 288 7.09 -6.39 14.59
C VAL A 288 8.23 -7.39 14.68
N ALA A 289 9.47 -7.06 14.28
CA ALA A 289 10.53 -8.05 14.12
C ALA A 289 11.80 -7.73 14.96
N GLY A 290 11.62 -7.31 16.18
CA GLY A 290 12.74 -7.03 17.08
C GLY A 290 13.74 -6.04 16.46
N LYS A 291 15.03 -6.29 16.64
CA LYS A 291 16.11 -5.44 16.11
C LYS A 291 16.23 -5.48 14.57
N GLU A 292 15.55 -6.39 13.92
CA GLU A 292 15.49 -6.47 12.46
C GLU A 292 14.39 -5.60 11.83
N SER A 293 13.61 -4.87 12.67
CA SER A 293 12.55 -3.96 12.28
C SER A 293 12.84 -2.58 12.84
N ALA A 294 13.33 -1.68 12.03
CA ALA A 294 13.77 -0.36 12.46
C ALA A 294 13.35 0.74 11.48
N ILE A 295 13.03 1.92 12.02
CA ILE A 295 12.79 3.13 11.23
C ILE A 295 13.74 4.25 11.63
N ALA A 296 14.15 5.06 10.67
CA ALA A 296 15.03 6.20 10.94
C ALA A 296 14.65 7.45 10.15
N GLN A 297 15.04 8.60 10.70
CA GLN A 297 14.97 9.87 9.98
C GLN A 297 16.21 10.71 10.30
N ILE A 298 16.83 11.33 9.28
CA ILE A 298 17.98 12.22 9.44
C ILE A 298 17.49 13.67 9.51
N VAL A 299 17.80 14.34 10.60
CA VAL A 299 17.39 15.73 10.83
C VAL A 299 18.57 16.68 10.86
N LYS A 300 18.36 17.92 10.37
CA LYS A 300 19.34 18.99 10.51
C LYS A 300 19.38 19.46 11.97
N THR A 301 20.56 19.48 12.57
CA THR A 301 20.80 19.90 13.95
C THR A 301 21.92 20.91 14.02
N ILE A 302 22.10 21.58 15.16
CA ILE A 302 23.19 22.51 15.43
C ILE A 302 24.09 21.88 16.50
N PRO A 303 25.36 21.63 16.22
CA PRO A 303 26.29 21.08 17.22
C PRO A 303 26.27 21.89 18.53
N GLY A 304 26.27 21.19 19.64
CA GLY A 304 26.22 21.81 20.97
C GLY A 304 24.82 22.23 21.43
N LYS A 305 23.81 22.26 20.55
CA LYS A 305 22.42 22.59 20.92
C LYS A 305 21.71 21.39 21.48
N THR A 306 20.87 21.63 22.49
CA THR A 306 20.03 20.59 23.11
C THR A 306 18.70 20.47 22.41
N TYR A 307 18.25 19.21 22.24
CA TYR A 307 16.98 18.83 21.63
C TYR A 307 16.21 17.91 22.56
N VAL A 308 14.89 17.92 22.40
CA VAL A 308 13.97 17.01 23.10
C VAL A 308 13.22 16.22 22.06
N LEU A 309 13.35 14.91 22.12
CA LEU A 309 12.59 13.92 21.38
C LEU A 309 11.49 13.39 22.29
N THR A 310 10.24 13.44 21.82
CA THR A 310 9.09 12.82 22.50
C THR A 310 8.38 11.88 21.55
N PHE A 311 7.81 10.81 22.06
CA PHE A 311 7.06 9.82 21.28
C PHE A 311 6.15 9.00 22.19
N SER A 312 5.16 8.33 21.60
CA SER A 312 4.29 7.37 22.25
C SER A 312 4.76 5.94 21.99
N VAL A 313 4.72 5.12 23.02
CA VAL A 313 4.99 3.67 22.95
C VAL A 313 3.76 2.95 23.45
N GLY A 314 3.23 2.02 22.65
CA GLY A 314 1.97 1.35 22.94
C GLY A 314 1.91 -0.11 22.50
N ASP A 315 0.69 -0.58 22.46
CA ASP A 315 0.25 -1.91 22.07
C ASP A 315 -0.90 -1.76 21.08
N SER A 316 -0.85 -2.48 19.97
CA SER A 316 -1.80 -2.40 18.87
C SER A 316 -3.16 -3.07 19.12
N ASN A 317 -3.41 -3.64 20.28
CA ASN A 317 -4.63 -4.41 20.60
C ASN A 317 -4.80 -5.67 19.71
N ASN A 318 -3.72 -6.37 19.46
CA ASN A 318 -3.66 -7.53 18.56
C ASN A 318 -3.17 -8.80 19.24
N SER A 319 -3.45 -8.98 20.53
CA SER A 319 -2.98 -10.10 21.36
C SER A 319 -1.45 -10.16 21.55
N CYS A 320 -0.76 -9.04 21.41
CA CYS A 320 0.67 -8.93 21.65
C CYS A 320 0.93 -8.69 23.14
N GLU A 321 0.98 -9.75 23.95
CA GLU A 321 1.16 -9.66 25.40
C GLU A 321 2.63 -9.82 25.81
N GLY A 322 3.00 -9.12 26.88
CA GLY A 322 4.32 -9.29 27.49
C GLY A 322 5.13 -8.00 27.58
N SER A 323 6.41 -8.16 27.91
CA SER A 323 7.36 -7.06 28.04
C SER A 323 7.92 -6.69 26.68
N MET A 324 7.73 -5.44 26.29
CA MET A 324 8.27 -4.84 25.08
C MET A 324 9.23 -3.71 25.43
N VAL A 325 10.20 -3.44 24.59
CA VAL A 325 11.12 -2.29 24.75
C VAL A 325 11.36 -1.63 23.41
N ILE A 326 11.08 -0.33 23.34
CA ILE A 326 11.59 0.50 22.21
C ILE A 326 12.94 1.07 22.60
N GLU A 327 13.94 0.83 21.78
CA GLU A 327 15.19 1.59 21.80
C GLU A 327 15.07 2.80 20.86
N ALA A 328 15.28 4.00 21.40
CA ALA A 328 15.29 5.24 20.63
C ALA A 328 16.69 5.84 20.64
N TYR A 329 17.24 6.09 19.46
CA TYR A 329 18.58 6.62 19.24
C TYR A 329 18.52 8.04 18.73
N ALA A 330 19.46 8.88 19.17
CA ALA A 330 19.72 10.20 18.64
C ALA A 330 21.24 10.39 18.45
N GLY A 331 21.73 10.02 17.27
CA GLY A 331 23.16 9.90 17.02
C GLY A 331 23.78 8.78 17.86
N LYS A 332 24.62 9.15 18.85
CA LYS A 332 25.27 8.18 19.77
C LYS A 332 24.48 7.96 21.06
N ASP A 333 23.59 8.87 21.40
CA ASP A 333 22.79 8.80 22.61
C ASP A 333 21.58 7.87 22.38
N LYS A 334 21.22 7.07 23.38
CA LYS A 334 20.03 6.22 23.34
C LYS A 334 19.27 6.20 24.65
N ILE A 335 17.99 5.88 24.56
CA ILE A 335 17.19 5.43 25.71
C ILE A 335 16.47 4.13 25.36
N GLU A 336 16.15 3.37 26.41
CA GLU A 336 15.30 2.22 26.37
C GLU A 336 13.97 2.55 27.06
N VAL A 337 12.87 2.31 26.38
CA VAL A 337 11.53 2.62 26.88
C VAL A 337 10.76 1.29 27.03
N PRO A 338 10.75 0.67 28.22
CA PRO A 338 10.00 -0.54 28.46
C PRO A 338 8.50 -0.24 28.45
N TYR A 339 7.72 -1.17 27.92
CA TYR A 339 6.25 -1.16 27.93
C TYR A 339 5.74 -2.56 28.27
N GLN A 340 4.89 -2.67 29.29
CA GLN A 340 4.25 -3.94 29.64
C GLN A 340 2.89 -3.98 28.94
N SER A 341 2.80 -4.79 27.89
CA SER A 341 1.57 -4.98 27.13
C SER A 341 0.68 -6.04 27.78
N LYS A 342 -0.63 -5.79 27.67
CA LYS A 342 -1.69 -6.75 28.00
C LYS A 342 -2.43 -7.26 26.75
N GLY A 343 -1.93 -6.94 25.55
CA GLY A 343 -2.54 -7.29 24.27
C GLY A 343 -3.88 -6.60 23.98
N LYS A 344 -4.23 -5.55 24.73
CA LYS A 344 -5.54 -4.87 24.71
C LYS A 344 -5.43 -3.37 24.40
N GLY A 345 -4.36 -2.97 23.77
CA GLY A 345 -4.10 -1.57 23.48
C GLY A 345 -3.55 -0.78 24.66
N GLY A 346 -3.54 0.53 24.51
CA GLY A 346 -2.97 1.47 25.47
C GLY A 346 -1.57 1.92 25.07
N PHE A 347 -1.13 3.03 25.67
CA PHE A 347 0.18 3.61 25.40
C PHE A 347 0.69 4.45 26.57
N LYS A 348 1.99 4.77 26.53
CA LYS A 348 2.62 5.75 27.37
C LYS A 348 3.47 6.71 26.53
N ARG A 349 3.68 7.92 27.03
CA ARG A 349 4.58 8.89 26.42
C ARG A 349 5.99 8.76 26.97
N ALA A 350 6.97 8.84 26.09
CA ALA A 350 8.38 8.86 26.40
C ALA A 350 9.00 10.23 26.06
N ARG A 351 10.05 10.58 26.77
CA ARG A 351 10.82 11.82 26.54
C ARG A 351 12.30 11.53 26.65
N PHE A 352 13.04 12.00 25.65
CA PHE A 352 14.48 11.86 25.58
C PHE A 352 15.12 13.19 25.24
N GLN A 353 16.12 13.61 26.03
CA GLN A 353 16.87 14.85 25.80
C GLN A 353 18.30 14.49 25.40
N PHE A 354 18.78 15.07 24.31
CA PHE A 354 20.16 14.88 23.85
C PHE A 354 20.80 16.19 23.38
N LYS A 355 22.11 16.21 23.30
CA LYS A 355 22.91 17.32 22.78
C LYS A 355 23.49 16.93 21.43
N ALA A 356 23.12 17.63 20.36
CA ALA A 356 23.63 17.32 19.03
C ALA A 356 25.16 17.51 18.96
N VAL A 357 25.82 16.53 18.36
CA VAL A 357 27.29 16.55 18.15
C VAL A 357 27.68 16.92 16.73
N SER A 358 26.71 16.89 15.78
CA SER A 358 26.93 17.18 14.37
C SER A 358 25.81 18.06 13.79
N THR A 359 26.00 18.51 12.54
CA THR A 359 24.97 19.26 11.78
C THR A 359 23.80 18.40 11.27
N ARG A 360 23.95 17.08 11.35
CA ARG A 360 22.91 16.09 11.00
C ARG A 360 22.88 15.04 12.10
N THR A 361 21.70 14.78 12.64
CA THR A 361 21.50 13.73 13.64
C THR A 361 20.53 12.70 13.07
N ARG A 362 20.94 11.44 13.09
CA ARG A 362 20.06 10.31 12.77
C ARG A 362 19.28 9.94 14.02
N LEU A 363 17.98 9.98 13.89
CA LEU A 363 17.04 9.40 14.87
C LEU A 363 16.64 8.03 14.37
N MET A 364 16.63 7.02 15.25
CA MET A 364 16.26 5.66 14.90
C MET A 364 15.44 5.04 16.04
N PHE A 365 14.48 4.22 15.67
CA PHE A 365 13.64 3.45 16.59
C PHE A 365 13.64 2.00 16.17
N LEU A 366 13.78 1.11 17.13
CA LEU A 366 13.66 -0.34 16.95
C LEU A 366 13.06 -1.00 18.19
N SER A 367 12.53 -2.20 18.05
CA SER A 367 12.18 -3.06 19.19
C SER A 367 13.40 -3.87 19.64
N SER A 368 13.64 -3.97 20.94
CA SER A 368 14.76 -4.77 21.47
C SER A 368 14.58 -6.26 21.29
N PHE A 369 13.34 -6.73 21.25
CA PHE A 369 12.98 -8.16 21.29
C PHE A 369 12.01 -8.54 20.20
N TYR A 370 12.09 -9.80 19.77
CA TYR A 370 11.02 -10.48 19.07
C TYR A 370 9.89 -10.81 20.06
N THR A 371 8.67 -10.48 19.66
CA THR A 371 7.47 -10.84 20.42
C THR A 371 6.51 -11.57 19.49
N MET A 372 5.84 -12.57 20.01
CA MET A 372 4.81 -13.31 19.29
C MET A 372 3.46 -13.05 19.95
N LYS A 373 2.40 -13.09 19.16
CA LYS A 373 1.03 -12.99 19.69
C LYS A 373 0.71 -14.14 20.61
N SER A 374 -0.09 -13.86 21.63
CA SER A 374 -0.52 -14.85 22.64
C SER A 374 -1.71 -15.73 22.20
N ASP A 375 -2.23 -15.50 20.99
CA ASP A 375 -3.37 -16.21 20.40
C ASP A 375 -3.01 -17.54 19.73
N ASN A 376 -1.77 -18.02 19.90
CA ASN A 376 -1.22 -19.22 19.27
C ASN A 376 -1.17 -19.20 17.73
N SER A 377 -1.31 -18.04 17.11
CA SER A 377 -1.20 -17.89 15.64
C SER A 377 0.21 -18.09 15.10
N GLY A 378 1.23 -18.03 15.98
CA GLY A 378 2.63 -18.04 15.57
C GLY A 378 3.10 -16.74 14.91
N SER A 379 2.27 -15.68 14.90
CA SER A 379 2.55 -14.42 14.24
C SER A 379 3.40 -13.50 15.10
N LEU A 380 4.30 -12.74 14.45
CA LEU A 380 5.07 -11.69 15.10
C LEU A 380 4.20 -10.48 15.43
N CYS A 381 4.57 -9.81 16.51
CA CYS A 381 4.01 -8.54 16.93
C CYS A 381 5.06 -7.71 17.66
N GLY A 382 4.75 -6.47 17.99
CA GLY A 382 5.73 -5.61 18.65
C GLY A 382 5.12 -4.34 19.23
N PRO A 383 5.98 -3.49 19.81
CA PRO A 383 5.53 -2.20 20.32
C PRO A 383 5.10 -1.27 19.21
N VAL A 384 4.02 -0.53 19.45
CA VAL A 384 3.55 0.56 18.60
C VAL A 384 4.34 1.82 18.91
N LEU A 385 4.80 2.49 17.87
CA LEU A 385 5.45 3.80 17.89
C LEU A 385 4.56 4.84 17.22
N ASP A 386 4.36 6.01 17.88
CA ASP A 386 3.57 7.09 17.33
C ASP A 386 3.92 8.46 17.94
N ASP A 387 3.33 9.52 17.39
CA ASP A 387 3.45 10.92 17.86
C ASP A 387 4.89 11.36 18.13
N VAL A 388 5.79 11.04 17.19
CA VAL A 388 7.21 11.36 17.28
C VAL A 388 7.44 12.84 17.00
N LYS A 389 7.96 13.57 17.99
CA LYS A 389 8.24 15.01 17.89
C LYS A 389 9.67 15.32 18.33
N LEU A 390 10.35 16.12 17.53
CA LEU A 390 11.67 16.66 17.85
C LEU A 390 11.59 18.18 17.95
N LEU A 391 12.02 18.72 19.08
CA LEU A 391 12.06 20.16 19.36
C LEU A 391 13.45 20.59 19.82
N SER A 392 13.87 21.77 19.39
CA SER A 392 15.07 22.38 19.96
C SER A 392 14.74 23.12 21.27
N VAL A 393 15.55 22.89 22.31
CA VAL A 393 15.43 23.64 23.56
C VAL A 393 15.89 25.08 23.32
N ARG A 394 15.06 26.06 23.70
CA ARG A 394 15.47 27.46 23.68
C ARG A 394 16.40 27.71 24.87
N THR A 395 17.63 28.12 24.60
CA THR A 395 18.51 28.67 25.65
C THR A 395 17.94 30.03 26.05
N PRO A 396 17.69 30.30 27.35
CA PRO A 396 17.32 31.64 27.77
C PRO A 396 18.41 32.61 27.30
N ARG A 397 18.04 33.71 26.63
CA ARG A 397 18.98 34.79 26.42
C ARG A 397 19.39 35.29 27.81
N ARG A 398 20.65 35.15 28.19
CA ARG A 398 21.20 35.95 29.31
C ARG A 398 21.01 37.40 28.88
N LEU A 399 20.15 38.12 29.57
CA LEU A 399 20.14 39.58 29.56
C LEU A 399 21.49 39.98 30.17
N LEU A 400 22.37 40.49 29.33
CA LEU A 400 23.57 41.18 29.76
C LEU A 400 23.19 42.57 30.22
#